data_8f97772ff62b4cc32ecd7276c7dc1d0c
#
_entry.id   8f97772ff62b4cc32ecd7276c7dc1d0c
#
_cell.length_a   1.000
_cell.length_b   1.000
_cell.length_c   1.000
_cell.angle_alpha   90.00
_cell.angle_beta   90.00
_cell.angle_gamma   90.00
#
_symmetry.space_group_name_H-M   'P 1'
#
loop_
_entity.id
_entity.type
_entity.pdbx_description
1 polymer ?
#
loop_
_entity_poly.entity_id
_entity_poly.type
_entity_poly.pdbx_seq_one_letter_code
_entity_poly.pdbx_strand_id
1 'polypeptide(L)'
;MLDTTTFVGLDVHARSIKAVSLDVMTGEVRCATFGYDAGAVAGWVRSVDPRARCVYESGVTGFDLQKRLSGLGVDCVVGAVSKMIKPSADRRRKNDRNDAEFLARMLSVGNVVEVWVPDDECEAARDLTRALEDARDDLSRSKQRLSKFLLRHGLVFDERTPTGRRKGNWTRAHWSWIESIRFAERADEEVLAYYVDAVRRAAEEKARLEGLVEAEARKPRWRRRVDSLRCLKGVDTASAADLVFEAGEFSRFRNARSFAAWVGLTPSEHSSGESDRRGAITKAGNKHLRKTLVEAAWHYLTCSGRPKDLAKGQAPDRGARRHAAKGVRRLAERREALLARGVHGNKANVATARELACWVWAVGLMAEEA
;
A
#
# COMPACT_ATOMS: atom_id res chain seq x y z
N MET A 1 7.73 11.53 30.46
CA MET A 1 6.65 11.20 31.41
C MET A 1 5.35 11.61 30.72
N LEU A 2 4.33 10.76 30.66
CA LEU A 2 3.04 11.16 30.09
C LEU A 2 2.39 12.15 31.07
N ASP A 3 1.96 13.31 30.60
CA ASP A 3 1.36 14.37 31.45
C ASP A 3 -0.10 14.07 31.82
N THR A 4 -0.63 12.89 31.53
CA THR A 4 -2.01 12.48 31.84
C THR A 4 -2.06 11.12 32.50
N THR A 5 -3.11 10.93 33.34
CA THR A 5 -3.49 9.66 33.96
C THR A 5 -4.71 9.02 33.28
N THR A 6 -5.37 9.76 32.38
CA THR A 6 -6.62 9.35 31.73
C THR A 6 -6.41 8.98 30.27
N PHE A 7 -6.78 7.76 29.90
CA PHE A 7 -6.65 7.23 28.55
C PHE A 7 -8.01 6.83 28.01
N VAL A 8 -8.28 7.18 26.76
CA VAL A 8 -9.57 6.94 26.12
C VAL A 8 -9.39 6.05 24.89
N GLY A 9 -10.08 4.92 24.87
CA GLY A 9 -10.21 4.09 23.67
C GLY A 9 -11.54 4.39 22.97
N LEU A 10 -11.48 4.49 21.64
CA LEU A 10 -12.64 4.74 20.80
C LEU A 10 -12.80 3.55 19.84
N ASP A 11 -13.94 2.88 19.90
CA ASP A 11 -14.35 1.92 18.86
C ASP A 11 -15.24 2.65 17.86
N VAL A 12 -14.74 2.81 16.65
CA VAL A 12 -15.29 3.72 15.64
C VAL A 12 -15.97 2.94 14.53
N HIS A 13 -17.28 3.15 14.39
CA HIS A 13 -18.10 2.64 13.31
C HIS A 13 -18.63 3.78 12.43
N ALA A 14 -19.20 3.43 11.27
CA ALA A 14 -19.70 4.42 10.31
C ALA A 14 -20.76 5.39 10.88
N ARG A 15 -21.53 4.97 11.89
CA ARG A 15 -22.64 5.75 12.46
C ARG A 15 -22.57 5.93 13.96
N SER A 16 -21.62 5.31 14.63
CA SER A 16 -21.51 5.35 16.10
C SER A 16 -20.07 5.26 16.54
N ILE A 17 -19.78 5.89 17.67
CA ILE A 17 -18.50 5.83 18.35
C ILE A 17 -18.77 5.38 19.79
N LYS A 18 -18.16 4.26 20.19
CA LYS A 18 -18.14 3.81 21.58
C LYS A 18 -16.86 4.30 22.22
N ALA A 19 -16.98 5.11 23.27
CA ALA A 19 -15.84 5.65 24.03
C ALA A 19 -15.77 4.99 25.39
N VAL A 20 -14.56 4.62 25.81
CA VAL A 20 -14.25 4.17 27.17
C VAL A 20 -13.04 4.92 27.68
N SER A 21 -13.17 5.62 28.81
CA SER A 21 -12.05 6.23 29.53
C SER A 21 -11.60 5.34 30.68
N LEU A 22 -10.30 5.31 30.92
CA LEU A 22 -9.65 4.65 32.04
C LEU A 22 -8.71 5.65 32.73
N ASP A 23 -8.97 5.97 33.99
CA ASP A 23 -8.00 6.65 34.83
C ASP A 23 -7.13 5.60 35.54
N VAL A 24 -5.82 5.62 35.29
CA VAL A 24 -4.90 4.60 35.83
C VAL A 24 -4.55 4.81 37.30
N MET A 25 -4.82 6.00 37.87
CA MET A 25 -4.56 6.28 39.29
C MET A 25 -5.72 5.83 40.17
N THR A 26 -6.94 6.07 39.74
CA THR A 26 -8.15 5.72 40.49
C THR A 26 -8.74 4.38 40.09
N GLY A 27 -8.41 3.88 38.90
CA GLY A 27 -9.04 2.71 38.30
C GLY A 27 -10.46 3.00 37.76
N GLU A 28 -10.91 4.26 37.76
CA GLU A 28 -12.23 4.62 37.28
C GLU A 28 -12.39 4.39 35.79
N VAL A 29 -13.49 3.74 35.42
CA VAL A 29 -13.86 3.48 34.02
C VAL A 29 -15.20 4.14 33.73
N ARG A 30 -15.21 5.06 32.75
CA ARG A 30 -16.45 5.69 32.25
C ARG A 30 -16.70 5.29 30.80
N CYS A 31 -17.96 5.16 30.43
CA CYS A 31 -18.37 4.76 29.08
C CYS A 31 -19.37 5.76 28.52
N ALA A 32 -19.27 6.03 27.22
CA ALA A 32 -20.27 6.79 26.48
C ALA A 32 -20.45 6.24 25.07
N THR A 33 -21.58 6.59 24.45
CA THR A 33 -21.85 6.22 23.04
C THR A 33 -22.35 7.45 22.31
N PHE A 34 -21.80 7.71 21.16
CA PHE A 34 -22.11 8.86 20.33
C PHE A 34 -22.54 8.41 18.93
N GLY A 35 -23.26 9.23 18.20
CA GLY A 35 -23.22 9.20 16.75
C GLY A 35 -21.81 9.50 16.22
N TYR A 36 -21.62 9.50 14.91
CA TYR A 36 -20.34 9.93 14.32
C TYR A 36 -20.21 11.47 14.42
N ASP A 37 -19.90 11.96 15.62
CA ASP A 37 -19.79 13.39 15.97
C ASP A 37 -18.53 13.66 16.79
N ALA A 38 -17.53 14.21 16.14
CA ALA A 38 -16.24 14.55 16.77
C ALA A 38 -16.39 15.63 17.84
N GLY A 39 -17.36 16.56 17.71
CA GLY A 39 -17.61 17.61 18.69
C GLY A 39 -18.16 17.03 19.99
N ALA A 40 -19.15 16.12 19.92
CA ALA A 40 -19.70 15.42 21.07
C ALA A 40 -18.64 14.57 21.77
N VAL A 41 -17.82 13.83 21.02
CA VAL A 41 -16.69 13.06 21.58
C VAL A 41 -15.69 13.98 22.27
N ALA A 42 -15.26 15.07 21.64
CA ALA A 42 -14.31 16.01 22.21
C ALA A 42 -14.85 16.69 23.48
N GLY A 43 -16.13 17.04 23.52
CA GLY A 43 -16.82 17.59 24.69
C GLY A 43 -16.79 16.62 25.86
N TRP A 44 -17.12 15.36 25.60
CA TRP A 44 -17.10 14.31 26.62
C TRP A 44 -15.67 14.02 27.12
N VAL A 45 -14.69 13.87 26.22
CA VAL A 45 -13.29 13.64 26.61
C VAL A 45 -12.81 14.74 27.56
N ARG A 46 -13.05 16.02 27.23
CA ARG A 46 -12.68 17.15 28.10
C ARG A 46 -13.42 17.16 29.43
N SER A 47 -14.66 16.68 29.48
CA SER A 47 -15.42 16.57 30.73
C SER A 47 -14.91 15.49 31.68
N VAL A 48 -14.21 14.46 31.09
CA VAL A 48 -13.54 13.41 31.88
C VAL A 48 -12.18 13.91 32.38
N ASP A 49 -11.32 14.33 31.47
CA ASP A 49 -10.04 14.95 31.75
C ASP A 49 -9.60 15.79 30.52
N PRO A 50 -9.38 17.10 30.65
CA PRO A 50 -8.93 17.95 29.56
C PRO A 50 -7.58 17.53 28.95
N ARG A 51 -6.77 16.73 29.67
CA ARG A 51 -5.48 16.21 29.23
C ARG A 51 -5.55 14.75 28.77
N ALA A 52 -6.75 14.16 28.71
CA ALA A 52 -6.89 12.76 28.30
C ALA A 52 -6.32 12.53 26.91
N ARG A 53 -5.65 11.39 26.76
CA ARG A 53 -5.13 10.92 25.46
C ARG A 53 -6.05 9.85 24.88
N CYS A 54 -6.38 9.98 23.60
CA CYS A 54 -7.33 9.10 22.92
C CYS A 54 -6.62 8.20 21.90
N VAL A 55 -7.20 7.02 21.64
CA VAL A 55 -6.79 6.11 20.55
C VAL A 55 -7.98 5.42 19.91
N TYR A 56 -7.94 5.25 18.60
CA TYR A 56 -8.81 4.31 17.89
C TYR A 56 -8.04 3.45 16.90
N GLU A 57 -8.67 2.36 16.45
CA GLU A 57 -8.03 1.40 15.55
C GLU A 57 -7.93 1.95 14.11
N SER A 58 -6.77 1.77 13.47
CA SER A 58 -6.63 2.00 12.03
C SER A 58 -7.49 1.02 11.24
N GLY A 59 -8.44 1.52 10.47
CA GLY A 59 -9.42 0.70 9.75
C GLY A 59 -10.05 1.45 8.58
N VAL A 60 -11.21 0.98 8.16
CA VAL A 60 -11.98 1.52 7.04
C VAL A 60 -12.50 2.95 7.28
N THR A 61 -12.54 3.40 8.52
CA THR A 61 -12.98 4.75 8.90
C THR A 61 -11.92 5.83 8.66
N GLY A 62 -10.70 5.43 8.26
CA GLY A 62 -9.64 6.37 7.88
C GLY A 62 -9.16 7.28 9.02
N PHE A 63 -8.82 8.51 8.68
CA PHE A 63 -8.18 9.48 9.58
C PHE A 63 -9.07 10.69 9.93
N ASP A 64 -10.29 10.79 9.36
CA ASP A 64 -11.17 11.96 9.54
C ASP A 64 -11.45 12.28 11.02
N LEU A 65 -11.79 11.27 11.82
CA LEU A 65 -12.06 11.46 13.24
C LEU A 65 -10.82 11.99 13.99
N GLN A 66 -9.63 11.44 13.72
CA GLN A 66 -8.38 11.90 14.35
C GLN A 66 -8.10 13.37 14.00
N LYS A 67 -8.22 13.73 12.72
CA LYS A 67 -8.00 15.12 12.27
C LYS A 67 -8.96 16.10 12.93
N ARG A 68 -10.25 15.75 13.00
CA ARG A 68 -11.27 16.57 13.67
C ARG A 68 -11.03 16.69 15.17
N LEU A 69 -10.71 15.61 15.86
CA LEU A 69 -10.42 15.61 17.30
C LEU A 69 -9.18 16.46 17.59
N SER A 70 -8.11 16.30 16.80
CA SER A 70 -6.91 17.13 16.93
C SER A 70 -7.19 18.60 16.64
N GLY A 71 -8.00 18.92 15.64
CA GLY A 71 -8.45 20.29 15.36
C GLY A 71 -9.29 20.90 16.49
N LEU A 72 -9.97 20.07 17.29
CA LEU A 72 -10.66 20.45 18.51
C LEU A 72 -9.78 20.45 19.76
N GLY A 73 -8.45 20.23 19.64
CA GLY A 73 -7.50 20.24 20.76
C GLY A 73 -7.51 18.97 21.63
N VAL A 74 -8.01 17.85 21.12
CA VAL A 74 -7.94 16.53 21.79
C VAL A 74 -6.72 15.78 21.25
N ASP A 75 -5.84 15.30 22.14
CA ASP A 75 -4.72 14.41 21.76
C ASP A 75 -5.30 13.03 21.38
N CYS A 76 -5.37 12.78 20.09
CA CYS A 76 -5.90 11.53 19.55
C CYS A 76 -4.90 10.90 18.58
N VAL A 77 -4.59 9.62 18.79
CA VAL A 77 -3.73 8.83 17.91
C VAL A 77 -4.50 7.71 17.23
N VAL A 78 -4.01 7.25 16.08
CA VAL A 78 -4.53 6.06 15.39
C VAL A 78 -3.59 4.90 15.67
N GLY A 79 -4.12 3.79 16.20
CA GLY A 79 -3.35 2.64 16.61
C GLY A 79 -3.37 1.48 15.62
N ALA A 80 -2.22 0.85 15.36
CA ALA A 80 -2.10 -0.35 14.56
C ALA A 80 -2.39 -1.60 15.42
N VAL A 81 -3.65 -1.97 15.60
CA VAL A 81 -4.11 -3.08 16.47
C VAL A 81 -3.49 -4.42 16.07
N SER A 82 -3.22 -4.65 14.78
CA SER A 82 -2.55 -5.87 14.31
C SER A 82 -1.16 -6.13 14.92
N LYS A 83 -0.57 -5.10 15.54
CA LYS A 83 0.71 -5.16 16.26
C LYS A 83 0.56 -5.20 17.78
N MET A 84 -0.67 -5.08 18.30
CA MET A 84 -0.95 -5.16 19.73
C MET A 84 -1.22 -6.62 20.13
N ILE A 85 -0.69 -7.02 21.27
CA ILE A 85 -0.92 -8.38 21.80
C ILE A 85 -2.29 -8.41 22.48
N LYS A 86 -3.29 -9.02 21.81
CA LYS A 86 -4.62 -9.22 22.40
C LYS A 86 -4.62 -10.51 23.21
N PRO A 87 -4.95 -10.49 24.52
CA PRO A 87 -5.07 -11.69 25.34
C PRO A 87 -6.03 -12.70 24.72
N SER A 88 -5.74 -14.00 24.85
CA SER A 88 -6.54 -15.07 24.23
C SER A 88 -7.98 -15.15 24.78
N ALA A 89 -8.18 -14.75 26.03
CA ALA A 89 -9.50 -14.70 26.67
C ALA A 89 -10.42 -13.65 26.02
N ASP A 90 -9.87 -12.51 25.59
CA ASP A 90 -10.63 -11.40 25.01
C ASP A 90 -11.03 -11.65 23.55
N ARG A 91 -10.39 -12.60 22.87
CA ARG A 91 -10.71 -12.97 21.48
C ARG A 91 -12.09 -13.61 21.33
N ARG A 92 -12.65 -14.18 22.41
CA ARG A 92 -13.95 -14.91 22.39
C ARG A 92 -15.13 -14.03 22.76
N ARG A 93 -14.93 -12.80 23.29
CA ARG A 93 -16.00 -11.88 23.70
C ARG A 93 -15.87 -10.57 22.94
N LYS A 94 -16.26 -10.59 21.66
CA LYS A 94 -16.29 -9.38 20.85
C LYS A 94 -17.49 -8.52 21.27
N ASN A 95 -17.20 -7.35 21.86
CA ASN A 95 -18.16 -6.32 22.22
C ASN A 95 -17.45 -4.96 22.09
N ASP A 96 -18.08 -3.99 21.45
CA ASP A 96 -17.56 -2.65 21.16
C ASP A 96 -17.02 -1.95 22.42
N ARG A 97 -17.65 -2.16 23.59
CA ARG A 97 -17.15 -1.66 24.87
C ARG A 97 -15.79 -2.28 25.24
N ASN A 98 -15.68 -3.60 25.11
CA ASN A 98 -14.43 -4.31 25.43
C ASN A 98 -13.32 -3.94 24.47
N ASP A 99 -13.63 -3.71 23.19
CA ASP A 99 -12.65 -3.29 22.19
C ASP A 99 -12.15 -1.86 22.46
N ALA A 100 -13.04 -0.93 22.83
CA ALA A 100 -12.65 0.41 23.27
C ALA A 100 -11.85 0.40 24.59
N GLU A 101 -12.26 -0.40 25.59
CA GLU A 101 -11.54 -0.54 26.85
C GLU A 101 -10.14 -1.15 26.65
N PHE A 102 -10.02 -2.14 25.79
CA PHE A 102 -8.74 -2.73 25.40
C PHE A 102 -7.80 -1.68 24.81
N LEU A 103 -8.28 -0.81 23.92
CA LEU A 103 -7.51 0.27 23.34
C LEU A 103 -7.03 1.27 24.40
N ALA A 104 -7.90 1.68 25.34
CA ALA A 104 -7.52 2.56 26.45
C ALA A 104 -6.40 1.95 27.31
N ARG A 105 -6.53 0.65 27.65
CA ARG A 105 -5.50 -0.10 28.40
C ARG A 105 -4.17 -0.19 27.65
N MET A 106 -4.20 -0.47 26.33
CA MET A 106 -2.98 -0.55 25.53
C MET A 106 -2.30 0.79 25.43
N LEU A 107 -3.07 1.87 25.33
CA LEU A 107 -2.52 3.23 25.29
C LEU A 107 -1.86 3.60 26.63
N SER A 108 -2.51 3.24 27.76
CA SER A 108 -2.00 3.57 29.11
C SER A 108 -0.67 2.91 29.44
N VAL A 109 -0.41 1.72 28.91
CA VAL A 109 0.86 0.98 29.10
C VAL A 109 1.89 1.25 27.98
N GLY A 110 1.61 2.21 27.08
CA GLY A 110 2.50 2.53 25.96
C GLY A 110 2.64 1.43 24.91
N ASN A 111 1.71 0.49 24.85
CA ASN A 111 1.73 -0.66 23.90
C ASN A 111 0.87 -0.40 22.65
N VAL A 112 0.79 0.84 22.22
CA VAL A 112 0.14 1.25 20.97
C VAL A 112 1.21 1.61 19.95
N VAL A 113 1.21 0.92 18.81
CA VAL A 113 2.01 1.35 17.67
C VAL A 113 1.20 2.39 16.90
N GLU A 114 1.62 3.64 17.00
CA GLU A 114 0.94 4.75 16.36
C GLU A 114 1.11 4.69 14.84
N VAL A 115 0.02 4.92 14.13
CA VAL A 115 -0.02 5.06 12.67
C VAL A 115 0.20 6.51 12.32
N TRP A 116 1.10 6.78 11.39
CA TRP A 116 1.30 8.11 10.87
C TRP A 116 0.05 8.58 10.10
N VAL A 117 -0.50 9.72 10.48
CA VAL A 117 -1.66 10.34 9.85
C VAL A 117 -1.18 11.28 8.74
N PRO A 118 -1.57 11.04 7.48
CA PRO A 118 -1.24 11.93 6.38
C PRO A 118 -2.03 13.23 6.46
N ASP A 119 -1.47 14.31 5.93
CA ASP A 119 -2.28 15.50 5.62
C ASP A 119 -3.25 15.23 4.47
N ASP A 120 -4.19 16.15 4.22
CA ASP A 120 -5.28 15.95 3.26
C ASP A 120 -4.78 15.79 1.82
N GLU A 121 -3.72 16.52 1.43
CA GLU A 121 -3.13 16.41 0.10
C GLU A 121 -2.46 15.04 -0.10
N CYS A 122 -1.75 14.56 0.93
CA CYS A 122 -1.13 13.25 0.88
C CYS A 122 -2.16 12.11 0.89
N GLU A 123 -3.25 12.26 1.65
CA GLU A 123 -4.35 11.29 1.69
C GLU A 123 -5.06 11.21 0.33
N ALA A 124 -5.38 12.36 -0.27
CA ALA A 124 -5.99 12.43 -1.61
C ALA A 124 -5.08 11.83 -2.69
N ALA A 125 -3.76 12.09 -2.62
CA ALA A 125 -2.81 11.50 -3.56
C ALA A 125 -2.72 9.96 -3.43
N ARG A 126 -2.79 9.43 -2.20
CA ARG A 126 -2.88 7.98 -1.94
C ARG A 126 -4.14 7.36 -2.52
N ASP A 127 -5.28 8.00 -2.32
CA ASP A 127 -6.55 7.50 -2.83
C ASP A 127 -6.54 7.45 -4.36
N LEU A 128 -5.87 8.40 -5.02
CA LEU A 128 -5.71 8.41 -6.47
C LEU A 128 -4.88 7.22 -6.98
N THR A 129 -3.75 6.88 -6.33
CA THR A 129 -2.96 5.70 -6.73
C THR A 129 -3.66 4.38 -6.40
N ARG A 130 -4.44 4.32 -5.32
CA ARG A 130 -5.26 3.16 -4.98
C ARG A 130 -6.39 2.96 -5.98
N ALA A 131 -7.07 4.03 -6.40
CA ALA A 131 -8.08 3.97 -7.46
C ALA A 131 -7.47 3.47 -8.78
N LEU A 132 -6.25 3.89 -9.12
CA LEU A 132 -5.52 3.36 -10.28
C LEU A 132 -5.20 1.87 -10.14
N GLU A 133 -4.84 1.40 -8.94
CA GLU A 133 -4.64 -0.03 -8.67
C GLU A 133 -5.93 -0.82 -8.89
N ASP A 134 -7.06 -0.33 -8.37
CA ASP A 134 -8.38 -0.94 -8.54
C ASP A 134 -8.77 -1.00 -10.03
N ALA A 135 -8.56 0.08 -10.79
CA ALA A 135 -8.82 0.10 -12.24
C ALA A 135 -7.95 -0.89 -13.03
N ARG A 136 -6.70 -1.09 -12.62
CA ARG A 136 -5.81 -2.12 -13.21
C ARG A 136 -6.33 -3.53 -12.94
N ASP A 137 -6.83 -3.79 -11.73
CA ASP A 137 -7.41 -5.05 -11.34
C ASP A 137 -8.74 -5.31 -12.07
N ASP A 138 -9.58 -4.29 -12.25
CA ASP A 138 -10.83 -4.37 -13.01
C ASP A 138 -10.59 -4.67 -14.49
N LEU A 139 -9.61 -4.02 -15.11
CA LEU A 139 -9.19 -4.32 -16.47
C LEU A 139 -8.70 -5.76 -16.59
N SER A 140 -7.89 -6.23 -15.64
CA SER A 140 -7.41 -7.61 -15.61
C SER A 140 -8.57 -8.61 -15.50
N ARG A 141 -9.52 -8.37 -14.60
CA ARG A 141 -10.74 -9.17 -14.44
C ARG A 141 -11.61 -9.18 -15.69
N SER A 142 -11.80 -8.03 -16.34
CA SER A 142 -12.57 -7.92 -17.58
C SER A 142 -11.93 -8.70 -18.71
N LYS A 143 -10.60 -8.59 -18.87
CA LYS A 143 -9.82 -9.38 -19.84
C LYS A 143 -9.94 -10.89 -19.59
N GLN A 144 -9.89 -11.32 -18.33
CA GLN A 144 -10.04 -12.73 -17.97
C GLN A 144 -11.45 -13.25 -18.29
N ARG A 145 -12.51 -12.48 -18.05
CA ARG A 145 -13.89 -12.86 -18.37
C ARG A 145 -14.06 -13.08 -19.87
N LEU A 146 -13.58 -12.12 -20.68
CA LEU A 146 -13.62 -12.25 -22.15
C LEU A 146 -12.83 -13.46 -22.63
N SER A 147 -11.60 -13.66 -22.15
CA SER A 147 -10.78 -14.80 -22.54
C SER A 147 -11.44 -16.14 -22.18
N LYS A 148 -12.07 -16.23 -21.00
CA LYS A 148 -12.77 -17.46 -20.58
C LYS A 148 -14.07 -17.68 -21.37
N PHE A 149 -14.78 -16.63 -21.77
CA PHE A 149 -15.94 -16.73 -22.65
C PHE A 149 -15.52 -17.31 -24.01
N LEU A 150 -14.51 -16.74 -24.64
CA LEU A 150 -13.99 -17.22 -25.92
C LEU A 150 -13.51 -18.69 -25.83
N LEU A 151 -12.79 -19.04 -24.77
CA LEU A 151 -12.30 -20.39 -24.55
C LEU A 151 -13.45 -21.42 -24.42
N ARG A 152 -14.57 -21.07 -23.76
CA ARG A 152 -15.74 -21.94 -23.64
C ARG A 152 -16.39 -22.25 -25.01
N HIS A 153 -16.26 -21.34 -25.98
CA HIS A 153 -16.71 -21.52 -27.33
C HIS A 153 -15.64 -22.15 -28.24
N GLY A 154 -14.55 -22.69 -27.68
CA GLY A 154 -13.45 -23.29 -28.43
C GLY A 154 -12.61 -22.32 -29.23
N LEU A 155 -12.76 -21.01 -28.99
CA LEU A 155 -12.08 -19.96 -29.73
C LEU A 155 -10.75 -19.61 -29.04
N VAL A 156 -9.64 -19.90 -29.73
CA VAL A 156 -8.27 -19.70 -29.24
C VAL A 156 -7.48 -18.87 -30.24
N PHE A 157 -6.90 -17.75 -29.81
CA PHE A 157 -6.01 -16.95 -30.65
C PHE A 157 -4.63 -17.64 -30.77
N ASP A 158 -4.29 -18.10 -31.96
CA ASP A 158 -2.99 -18.78 -32.26
C ASP A 158 -2.26 -18.15 -33.46
N GLU A 159 -2.44 -16.85 -33.68
CA GLU A 159 -1.72 -16.17 -34.75
C GLU A 159 -0.21 -16.11 -34.45
N ARG A 160 0.60 -16.38 -35.48
CA ARG A 160 2.06 -16.45 -35.33
C ARG A 160 2.77 -15.36 -36.11
N THR A 161 3.94 -15.00 -35.62
CA THR A 161 4.88 -14.13 -36.37
C THR A 161 5.52 -14.91 -37.52
N PRO A 162 6.14 -14.22 -38.51
CA PRO A 162 6.90 -14.91 -39.57
C PRO A 162 8.00 -15.83 -39.02
N THR A 163 8.48 -15.61 -37.80
CA THR A 163 9.47 -16.44 -37.11
C THR A 163 8.85 -17.60 -36.32
N GLY A 164 7.54 -17.87 -36.44
CA GLY A 164 6.83 -18.97 -35.79
C GLY A 164 6.43 -18.73 -34.33
N ARG A 165 6.78 -17.57 -33.73
CA ARG A 165 6.39 -17.24 -32.35
C ARG A 165 4.92 -16.83 -32.29
N ARG A 166 4.17 -17.31 -31.28
CA ARG A 166 2.78 -16.86 -31.03
C ARG A 166 2.75 -15.34 -30.73
N LYS A 167 1.82 -14.64 -31.38
CA LYS A 167 1.53 -13.24 -31.05
C LYS A 167 0.88 -13.16 -29.68
N GLY A 168 1.17 -12.11 -28.92
CA GLY A 168 0.60 -11.91 -27.60
C GLY A 168 -0.87 -11.52 -27.65
N ASN A 169 -1.60 -11.86 -26.59
CA ASN A 169 -2.96 -11.37 -26.37
C ASN A 169 -2.97 -9.85 -26.15
N TRP A 170 -4.11 -9.20 -26.42
CA TRP A 170 -4.36 -7.76 -26.23
C TRP A 170 -3.51 -6.86 -27.15
N THR A 171 -2.91 -7.43 -28.18
CA THR A 171 -2.28 -6.71 -29.29
C THR A 171 -3.33 -6.31 -30.32
N ARG A 172 -2.97 -5.41 -31.26
CA ARG A 172 -3.83 -5.04 -32.38
C ARG A 172 -4.33 -6.27 -33.16
N ALA A 173 -3.47 -7.26 -33.40
CA ALA A 173 -3.85 -8.50 -34.09
C ALA A 173 -4.91 -9.29 -33.30
N HIS A 174 -4.74 -9.39 -31.97
CA HIS A 174 -5.73 -10.06 -31.11
C HIS A 174 -7.08 -9.34 -31.12
N TRP A 175 -7.08 -8.01 -31.08
CA TRP A 175 -8.32 -7.23 -31.20
C TRP A 175 -9.01 -7.42 -32.54
N SER A 176 -8.25 -7.35 -33.66
CA SER A 176 -8.81 -7.62 -34.99
C SER A 176 -9.41 -9.02 -35.10
N TRP A 177 -8.76 -10.04 -34.48
CA TRP A 177 -9.30 -11.38 -34.40
C TRP A 177 -10.61 -11.43 -33.58
N ILE A 178 -10.67 -10.81 -32.40
CA ILE A 178 -11.90 -10.74 -31.61
C ILE A 178 -13.03 -10.07 -32.41
N GLU A 179 -12.76 -8.99 -33.10
CA GLU A 179 -13.73 -8.24 -33.92
C GLU A 179 -14.21 -9.03 -35.14
N SER A 180 -13.47 -10.04 -35.59
CA SER A 180 -13.86 -10.94 -36.67
C SER A 180 -14.75 -12.12 -36.24
N ILE A 181 -14.84 -12.37 -34.93
CA ILE A 181 -15.66 -13.50 -34.41
C ILE A 181 -17.14 -13.23 -34.68
N ARG A 182 -17.84 -14.26 -35.10
CA ARG A 182 -19.31 -14.28 -35.29
C ARG A 182 -19.87 -15.52 -34.65
N PHE A 183 -20.99 -15.40 -33.99
CA PHE A 183 -21.74 -16.50 -33.43
C PHE A 183 -23.03 -16.74 -34.22
N ALA A 184 -23.49 -18.02 -34.26
CA ALA A 184 -24.77 -18.34 -34.85
C ALA A 184 -25.93 -17.84 -33.98
N GLU A 185 -25.76 -17.90 -32.66
CA GLU A 185 -26.78 -17.49 -31.73
C GLU A 185 -26.63 -15.99 -31.38
N ARG A 186 -27.70 -15.24 -31.51
CA ARG A 186 -27.74 -13.82 -31.19
C ARG A 186 -27.35 -13.53 -29.72
N ALA A 187 -27.73 -14.42 -28.80
CA ALA A 187 -27.40 -14.24 -27.40
C ALA A 187 -25.88 -14.25 -27.15
N ASP A 188 -25.13 -15.08 -27.89
CA ASP A 188 -23.67 -15.14 -27.77
C ASP A 188 -22.98 -13.91 -28.38
N GLU A 189 -23.54 -13.35 -29.48
CA GLU A 189 -23.09 -12.06 -30.04
C GLU A 189 -23.26 -10.91 -29.03
N GLU A 190 -24.41 -10.82 -28.38
CA GLU A 190 -24.68 -9.79 -27.36
C GLU A 190 -23.76 -9.94 -26.15
N VAL A 191 -23.47 -11.18 -25.73
CA VAL A 191 -22.52 -11.46 -24.61
C VAL A 191 -21.09 -11.13 -25.02
N LEU A 192 -20.67 -11.42 -26.25
CA LEU A 192 -19.37 -11.00 -26.76
C LEU A 192 -19.25 -9.48 -26.74
N ALA A 193 -20.24 -8.77 -27.28
CA ALA A 193 -20.27 -7.32 -27.29
C ALA A 193 -20.15 -6.74 -25.86
N TYR A 194 -20.93 -7.28 -24.92
CA TYR A 194 -20.87 -6.88 -23.50
C TYR A 194 -19.45 -7.01 -22.90
N TYR A 195 -18.76 -8.17 -23.12
CA TYR A 195 -17.43 -8.37 -22.58
C TYR A 195 -16.38 -7.50 -23.27
N VAL A 196 -16.48 -7.30 -24.56
CA VAL A 196 -15.61 -6.38 -25.33
C VAL A 196 -15.72 -4.95 -24.80
N ASP A 197 -16.94 -4.47 -24.61
CA ASP A 197 -17.20 -3.14 -24.07
C ASP A 197 -16.72 -3.00 -22.62
N ALA A 198 -16.87 -4.03 -21.81
CA ALA A 198 -16.35 -4.03 -20.44
C ALA A 198 -14.81 -3.87 -20.41
N VAL A 199 -14.09 -4.53 -21.34
CA VAL A 199 -12.63 -4.38 -21.44
C VAL A 199 -12.25 -2.98 -21.94
N ARG A 200 -12.98 -2.43 -22.93
CA ARG A 200 -12.73 -1.08 -23.46
C ARG A 200 -12.92 -0.02 -22.38
N ARG A 201 -14.07 -0.01 -21.71
CA ARG A 201 -14.36 0.92 -20.60
C ARG A 201 -13.32 0.84 -19.49
N ALA A 202 -12.94 -0.36 -19.07
CA ALA A 202 -11.91 -0.52 -18.03
C ALA A 202 -10.53 -0.03 -18.50
N ALA A 203 -10.19 -0.17 -19.77
CA ALA A 203 -8.95 0.36 -20.33
C ALA A 203 -8.93 1.90 -20.40
N GLU A 204 -10.05 2.52 -20.78
CA GLU A 204 -10.23 3.97 -20.80
C GLU A 204 -10.15 4.57 -19.40
N GLU A 205 -10.82 3.97 -18.43
CA GLU A 205 -10.79 4.43 -17.04
C GLU A 205 -9.38 4.32 -16.43
N LYS A 206 -8.69 3.19 -16.66
CA LYS A 206 -7.28 3.04 -16.28
C LYS A 206 -6.41 4.15 -16.89
N ALA A 207 -6.56 4.44 -18.18
CA ALA A 207 -5.77 5.47 -18.86
C ALA A 207 -6.07 6.87 -18.30
N ARG A 208 -7.34 7.17 -18.00
CA ARG A 208 -7.76 8.42 -17.35
C ARG A 208 -7.09 8.60 -15.99
N LEU A 209 -7.13 7.57 -15.14
CA LEU A 209 -6.52 7.61 -13.81
C LEU A 209 -4.98 7.68 -13.89
N GLU A 210 -4.34 7.00 -14.85
CA GLU A 210 -2.91 7.15 -15.10
C GLU A 210 -2.53 8.61 -15.41
N GLY A 211 -3.32 9.29 -16.25
CA GLY A 211 -3.13 10.71 -16.54
C GLY A 211 -3.25 11.61 -15.31
N LEU A 212 -4.21 11.32 -14.42
CA LEU A 212 -4.40 12.06 -13.16
C LEU A 212 -3.24 11.83 -12.19
N VAL A 213 -2.77 10.58 -12.03
CA VAL A 213 -1.59 10.26 -11.21
C VAL A 213 -0.34 10.94 -11.74
N GLU A 214 -0.14 10.98 -13.07
CA GLU A 214 0.98 11.71 -13.67
C GLU A 214 0.90 13.22 -13.42
N ALA A 215 -0.28 13.81 -13.51
CA ALA A 215 -0.49 15.24 -13.23
C ALA A 215 -0.18 15.57 -11.76
N GLU A 216 -0.67 14.74 -10.83
CA GLU A 216 -0.39 14.88 -9.40
C GLU A 216 1.10 14.75 -9.11
N ALA A 217 1.76 13.73 -9.67
CA ALA A 217 3.20 13.48 -9.50
C ALA A 217 4.11 14.63 -9.99
N ARG A 218 3.61 15.49 -10.88
CA ARG A 218 4.33 16.67 -11.41
C ARG A 218 4.26 17.88 -10.48
N LYS A 219 3.40 17.88 -9.47
CA LYS A 219 3.31 18.98 -8.50
C LYS A 219 4.64 19.18 -7.78
N PRO A 220 5.02 20.41 -7.41
CA PRO A 220 6.30 20.73 -6.76
C PRO A 220 6.58 19.86 -5.54
N ARG A 221 5.56 19.58 -4.74
CA ARG A 221 5.62 18.74 -3.54
C ARG A 221 6.17 17.34 -3.80
N TRP A 222 5.84 16.74 -4.96
CA TRP A 222 6.11 15.33 -5.23
C TRP A 222 7.21 15.10 -6.26
N ARG A 223 7.28 16.00 -7.25
CA ARG A 223 8.04 15.84 -8.48
C ARG A 223 9.47 15.38 -8.27
N ARG A 224 10.20 16.02 -7.37
CA ARG A 224 11.62 15.73 -7.14
C ARG A 224 11.84 14.29 -6.66
N ARG A 225 11.03 13.83 -5.71
CA ARG A 225 11.08 12.46 -5.19
C ARG A 225 10.65 11.44 -6.25
N VAL A 226 9.57 11.70 -6.96
CA VAL A 226 9.10 10.86 -8.06
C VAL A 226 10.16 10.73 -9.14
N ASP A 227 10.72 11.83 -9.63
CA ASP A 227 11.75 11.83 -10.66
C ASP A 227 13.03 11.09 -10.21
N SER A 228 13.38 11.18 -8.94
CA SER A 228 14.54 10.49 -8.38
C SER A 228 14.30 8.98 -8.25
N LEU A 229 13.13 8.55 -7.78
CA LEU A 229 12.78 7.13 -7.70
C LEU A 229 12.66 6.45 -9.06
N ARG A 230 12.24 7.17 -10.09
CA ARG A 230 12.20 6.68 -11.49
C ARG A 230 13.57 6.30 -12.04
N CYS A 231 14.67 6.69 -11.40
CA CYS A 231 16.01 6.25 -11.75
C CYS A 231 16.28 4.77 -11.37
N LEU A 232 15.46 4.17 -10.52
CA LEU A 232 15.52 2.75 -10.20
C LEU A 232 14.87 1.91 -11.32
N LYS A 233 15.45 0.75 -11.62
CA LYS A 233 14.92 -0.17 -12.64
C LYS A 233 13.57 -0.73 -12.16
N GLY A 234 12.60 -0.83 -13.08
CA GLY A 234 11.25 -1.31 -12.77
C GLY A 234 10.33 -0.29 -12.10
N VAL A 235 10.83 0.93 -11.85
CA VAL A 235 10.03 2.04 -11.29
C VAL A 235 9.72 3.03 -12.42
N ASP A 236 8.44 3.12 -12.82
CA ASP A 236 7.89 4.12 -13.73
C ASP A 236 7.29 5.31 -12.97
N THR A 237 6.58 6.20 -13.64
CA THR A 237 5.95 7.37 -13.00
C THR A 237 4.88 6.97 -12.01
N ALA A 238 4.01 6.02 -12.38
CA ALA A 238 2.89 5.61 -11.53
C ALA A 238 3.37 4.86 -10.28
N SER A 239 4.33 3.92 -10.44
CA SER A 239 4.92 3.22 -9.29
C SER A 239 5.77 4.13 -8.41
N ALA A 240 6.48 5.12 -8.98
CA ALA A 240 7.18 6.13 -8.19
C ALA A 240 6.22 7.02 -7.40
N ALA A 241 5.09 7.43 -8.02
CA ALA A 241 4.04 8.19 -7.36
C ALA A 241 3.44 7.39 -6.19
N ASP A 242 3.07 6.12 -6.43
CA ASP A 242 2.57 5.23 -5.38
C ASP A 242 3.55 5.12 -4.20
N LEU A 243 4.85 4.91 -4.47
CA LEU A 243 5.90 4.86 -3.45
C LEU A 243 6.00 6.17 -2.65
N VAL A 244 5.91 7.33 -3.31
CA VAL A 244 6.01 8.65 -2.67
C VAL A 244 4.76 8.98 -1.88
N PHE A 245 3.57 8.77 -2.44
CA PHE A 245 2.30 9.15 -1.81
C PHE A 245 2.01 8.25 -0.60
N GLU A 246 2.25 6.94 -0.70
CA GLU A 246 2.08 6.03 0.43
C GLU A 246 3.15 6.25 1.53
N ALA A 247 4.39 6.53 1.16
CA ALA A 247 5.42 6.84 2.13
C ALA A 247 5.15 8.18 2.82
N GLY A 248 4.64 9.18 2.10
CA GLY A 248 4.53 10.57 2.56
C GLY A 248 5.91 11.20 2.69
N GLU A 249 6.52 11.09 3.88
CA GLU A 249 7.87 11.53 4.16
C GLU A 249 8.79 10.33 4.43
N PHE A 250 9.93 10.26 3.74
CA PHE A 250 10.90 9.18 3.94
C PHE A 250 11.70 9.37 5.23
N SER A 251 11.88 10.61 5.68
CA SER A 251 12.53 11.01 6.94
C SER A 251 11.82 10.47 8.18
N ARG A 252 10.49 10.20 8.12
CA ARG A 252 9.75 9.59 9.23
C ARG A 252 10.20 8.17 9.59
N PHE A 253 10.91 7.50 8.69
CA PHE A 253 11.46 6.17 8.94
C PHE A 253 12.88 6.27 9.47
N ARG A 254 13.14 5.75 10.64
CA ARG A 254 14.46 5.79 11.29
C ARG A 254 15.60 5.29 10.40
N ASN A 255 15.35 4.30 9.55
CA ASN A 255 16.32 3.72 8.62
C ASN A 255 15.62 2.85 7.56
N ALA A 256 16.38 2.40 6.55
CA ALA A 256 15.90 1.55 5.47
C ALA A 256 15.25 0.23 5.94
N ARG A 257 15.73 -0.35 7.05
CA ARG A 257 15.16 -1.59 7.61
C ARG A 257 13.74 -1.34 8.16
N SER A 258 13.54 -0.19 8.82
CA SER A 258 12.23 0.22 9.32
C SER A 258 11.24 0.42 8.18
N PHE A 259 11.67 1.02 7.05
CA PHE A 259 10.84 1.14 5.84
C PHE A 259 10.49 -0.24 5.28
N ALA A 260 11.46 -1.15 5.10
CA ALA A 260 11.20 -2.50 4.61
C ALA A 260 10.29 -3.31 5.54
N ALA A 261 10.37 -3.11 6.86
CA ALA A 261 9.48 -3.70 7.85
C ALA A 261 8.06 -3.12 7.75
N TRP A 262 7.94 -1.81 7.55
CA TRP A 262 6.65 -1.14 7.37
C TRP A 262 5.94 -1.60 6.08
N VAL A 263 6.69 -1.94 5.03
CA VAL A 263 6.13 -2.57 3.80
C VAL A 263 5.81 -4.06 4.01
N GLY A 264 6.32 -4.69 5.07
CA GLY A 264 6.11 -6.11 5.36
C GLY A 264 6.94 -7.07 4.50
N LEU A 265 8.10 -6.62 4.04
CA LEU A 265 9.06 -7.42 3.26
C LEU A 265 10.16 -8.05 4.12
N THR A 266 10.14 -7.86 5.44
CA THR A 266 11.06 -8.52 6.36
C THR A 266 10.63 -9.97 6.61
N PRO A 267 11.56 -10.93 6.68
CA PRO A 267 11.24 -12.30 7.08
C PRO A 267 10.73 -12.34 8.51
N SER A 268 9.82 -13.26 8.81
CA SER A 268 9.49 -13.61 10.18
C SER A 268 10.68 -14.35 10.81
N GLU A 269 10.99 -14.05 12.05
CA GLU A 269 12.03 -14.70 12.83
C GLU A 269 11.37 -15.57 13.91
N HIS A 270 11.77 -16.82 13.96
CA HIS A 270 11.43 -17.77 15.00
C HIS A 270 12.76 -18.32 15.54
N SER A 271 13.40 -17.53 16.40
CA SER A 271 14.63 -17.96 17.07
C SER A 271 14.30 -18.42 18.49
N SER A 272 14.76 -19.59 18.83
CA SER A 272 14.80 -20.11 20.21
C SER A 272 16.23 -20.60 20.49
N GLY A 273 16.91 -19.95 21.42
CA GLY A 273 18.23 -20.34 21.94
C GLY A 273 19.28 -20.70 20.88
N GLU A 274 19.31 -21.93 20.44
CA GLU A 274 20.34 -22.42 19.50
C GLU A 274 19.92 -22.49 18.04
N SER A 275 18.66 -22.20 17.68
CA SER A 275 18.18 -22.29 16.29
C SER A 275 17.63 -20.96 15.78
N ASP A 276 18.25 -20.43 14.70
CA ASP A 276 17.82 -19.21 14.00
C ASP A 276 17.03 -19.63 12.74
N ARG A 277 15.70 -19.69 12.84
CA ARG A 277 14.82 -20.06 11.72
C ARG A 277 14.13 -18.84 11.15
N ARG A 278 14.50 -18.47 9.92
CA ARG A 278 13.84 -17.41 9.15
C ARG A 278 12.69 -17.99 8.32
N GLY A 279 11.50 -17.49 8.58
CA GLY A 279 10.29 -17.84 7.86
C GLY A 279 10.04 -17.01 6.58
N ALA A 280 8.82 -17.06 6.10
CA ALA A 280 8.36 -16.19 5.00
C ALA A 280 8.34 -14.72 5.43
N ILE A 281 8.14 -13.81 4.47
CA ILE A 281 7.94 -12.37 4.79
C ILE A 281 6.71 -12.18 5.67
N THR A 282 6.77 -11.22 6.59
CA THR A 282 5.71 -10.97 7.58
C THR A 282 4.38 -10.60 6.96
N LYS A 283 4.39 -9.96 5.78
CA LYS A 283 3.21 -9.37 5.11
C LYS A 283 2.45 -8.36 5.97
N ALA A 284 2.95 -8.04 7.15
CA ALA A 284 2.39 -7.02 8.03
C ALA A 284 2.79 -5.63 7.53
N GLY A 285 1.80 -4.75 7.33
CA GLY A 285 2.04 -3.37 6.88
C GLY A 285 1.50 -3.07 5.48
N ASN A 286 2.06 -2.08 4.78
CA ASN A 286 1.50 -1.55 3.55
C ASN A 286 1.51 -2.57 2.40
N LYS A 287 0.32 -3.08 2.06
CA LYS A 287 0.15 -4.10 1.01
C LYS A 287 0.35 -3.53 -0.41
N HIS A 288 -0.02 -2.25 -0.61
CA HIS A 288 0.09 -1.57 -1.91
C HIS A 288 1.56 -1.45 -2.30
N LEU A 289 2.39 -0.85 -1.44
CA LEU A 289 3.83 -0.74 -1.69
C LEU A 289 4.53 -2.08 -1.79
N ARG A 290 4.10 -3.08 -1.02
CA ARG A 290 4.66 -4.43 -1.16
C ARG A 290 4.40 -5.00 -2.55
N LYS A 291 3.19 -4.84 -3.12
CA LYS A 291 2.84 -5.25 -4.48
C LYS A 291 3.72 -4.52 -5.49
N THR A 292 3.76 -3.19 -5.43
CA THR A 292 4.56 -2.32 -6.32
C THR A 292 6.05 -2.71 -6.31
N LEU A 293 6.64 -2.94 -5.14
CA LEU A 293 8.05 -3.33 -5.02
C LEU A 293 8.34 -4.75 -5.53
N VAL A 294 7.43 -5.69 -5.31
CA VAL A 294 7.56 -7.06 -5.82
C VAL A 294 7.45 -7.08 -7.35
N GLU A 295 6.53 -6.31 -7.93
CA GLU A 295 6.40 -6.16 -9.38
C GLU A 295 7.65 -5.46 -9.97
N ALA A 296 8.12 -4.37 -9.38
CA ALA A 296 9.33 -3.69 -9.81
C ALA A 296 10.58 -4.60 -9.76
N ALA A 297 10.66 -5.50 -8.78
CA ALA A 297 11.78 -6.42 -8.63
C ALA A 297 11.90 -7.43 -9.79
N TRP A 298 10.82 -7.77 -10.49
CA TRP A 298 10.87 -8.66 -11.67
C TRP A 298 11.72 -8.07 -12.81
N HIS A 299 11.80 -6.75 -12.93
CA HIS A 299 12.62 -6.09 -13.96
C HIS A 299 14.13 -6.29 -13.78
N TYR A 300 14.56 -6.82 -12.64
CA TYR A 300 15.97 -7.19 -12.41
C TYR A 300 16.31 -8.58 -12.92
N LEU A 301 15.35 -9.37 -13.42
CA LEU A 301 15.60 -10.71 -13.97
C LEU A 301 16.52 -10.66 -15.21
N THR A 302 16.34 -9.64 -16.04
CA THR A 302 17.13 -9.43 -17.27
C THR A 302 17.92 -8.12 -17.22
N CYS A 303 18.21 -7.60 -16.01
CA CYS A 303 18.88 -6.34 -15.85
C CYS A 303 20.40 -6.50 -15.97
N SER A 304 21.01 -5.76 -16.88
CA SER A 304 22.47 -5.71 -17.05
C SER A 304 23.22 -4.89 -16.00
N GLY A 305 22.52 -4.37 -14.99
CA GLY A 305 23.11 -3.47 -13.99
C GLY A 305 23.42 -2.05 -14.50
N ARG A 306 23.11 -1.74 -15.75
CA ARG A 306 23.31 -0.39 -16.30
C ARG A 306 22.28 0.58 -15.71
N PRO A 307 22.69 1.83 -15.40
CA PRO A 307 21.77 2.88 -14.99
C PRO A 307 20.66 3.08 -16.03
N LYS A 308 19.47 3.45 -15.56
CA LYS A 308 18.34 3.78 -16.43
C LYS A 308 18.56 5.17 -17.05
N ASP A 309 18.29 5.30 -18.33
CA ASP A 309 18.28 6.60 -19.02
C ASP A 309 17.13 7.46 -18.49
N LEU A 310 17.36 8.77 -18.46
CA LEU A 310 16.33 9.72 -18.04
C LEU A 310 15.27 9.88 -19.14
N ALA A 311 14.01 9.85 -18.74
CA ALA A 311 12.92 10.20 -19.63
C ALA A 311 12.92 11.72 -19.93
N LYS A 312 12.30 12.11 -21.04
CA LYS A 312 12.15 13.53 -21.39
C LYS A 312 11.47 14.30 -20.26
N GLY A 313 12.08 15.39 -19.82
CA GLY A 313 11.56 16.24 -18.73
C GLY A 313 11.74 15.70 -17.31
N GLN A 314 12.36 14.53 -17.12
CA GLN A 314 12.72 13.99 -15.82
C GLN A 314 13.90 14.76 -15.23
N ALA A 315 13.74 15.31 -14.01
CA ALA A 315 14.73 16.12 -13.32
C ALA A 315 15.01 15.60 -11.90
N PRO A 316 15.70 14.45 -11.75
CA PRO A 316 16.03 13.89 -10.46
C PRO A 316 17.09 14.70 -9.73
N ASP A 317 17.15 14.58 -8.40
CA ASP A 317 18.31 15.04 -7.65
C ASP A 317 19.58 14.32 -8.11
N ARG A 318 20.71 15.05 -8.18
CA ARG A 318 21.98 14.50 -8.68
C ARG A 318 22.57 13.42 -7.77
N GLY A 319 22.46 13.61 -6.45
CA GLY A 319 22.93 12.66 -5.44
C GLY A 319 22.08 11.39 -5.45
N ALA A 320 20.77 11.55 -5.42
CA ALA A 320 19.79 10.48 -5.49
C ALA A 320 19.95 9.65 -6.80
N ARG A 321 20.14 10.30 -7.95
CA ARG A 321 20.41 9.62 -9.23
C ARG A 321 21.66 8.75 -9.17
N ARG A 322 22.78 9.30 -8.65
CA ARG A 322 24.02 8.52 -8.49
C ARG A 322 23.85 7.34 -7.55
N HIS A 323 23.10 7.54 -6.48
CA HIS A 323 22.78 6.48 -5.52
C HIS A 323 21.90 5.40 -6.16
N ALA A 324 20.84 5.78 -6.88
CA ALA A 324 19.98 4.86 -7.62
C ALA A 324 20.78 4.01 -8.63
N ALA A 325 21.74 4.61 -9.36
CA ALA A 325 22.60 3.87 -10.29
C ALA A 325 23.42 2.77 -9.60
N LYS A 326 23.96 3.03 -8.39
CA LYS A 326 24.62 2.01 -7.56
C LYS A 326 23.61 0.91 -7.15
N GLY A 327 22.39 1.30 -6.79
CA GLY A 327 21.31 0.39 -6.43
C GLY A 327 20.93 -0.56 -7.56
N VAL A 328 20.79 -0.04 -8.79
CA VAL A 328 20.47 -0.85 -9.97
C VAL A 328 21.54 -1.93 -10.20
N ARG A 329 22.81 -1.57 -10.14
CA ARG A 329 23.93 -2.54 -10.27
C ARG A 329 23.88 -3.58 -9.17
N ARG A 330 23.82 -3.14 -7.92
CA ARG A 330 23.82 -4.01 -6.75
C ARG A 330 22.65 -5.01 -6.76
N LEU A 331 21.46 -4.57 -7.14
CA LEU A 331 20.27 -5.43 -7.20
C LEU A 331 20.37 -6.46 -8.32
N ALA A 332 20.92 -6.09 -9.49
CA ALA A 332 21.18 -7.02 -10.58
C ALA A 332 22.16 -8.12 -10.16
N GLU A 333 23.33 -7.75 -9.62
CA GLU A 333 24.35 -8.68 -9.11
C GLU A 333 23.80 -9.60 -8.01
N ARG A 334 23.02 -9.04 -7.06
CA ARG A 334 22.42 -9.83 -6.00
C ARG A 334 21.43 -10.85 -6.52
N ARG A 335 20.58 -10.47 -7.46
CA ARG A 335 19.61 -11.37 -8.05
C ARG A 335 20.28 -12.52 -8.79
N GLU A 336 21.29 -12.20 -9.60
CA GLU A 336 22.10 -13.19 -10.30
C GLU A 336 22.77 -14.17 -9.32
N ALA A 337 23.40 -13.67 -8.26
CA ALA A 337 24.02 -14.48 -7.23
C ALA A 337 23.03 -15.38 -6.47
N LEU A 338 21.77 -14.95 -6.29
CA LEU A 338 20.72 -15.78 -5.70
C LEU A 338 20.32 -16.94 -6.62
N LEU A 339 20.13 -16.65 -7.91
CA LEU A 339 19.77 -17.65 -8.92
C LEU A 339 20.91 -18.66 -9.15
N ALA A 340 22.15 -18.18 -9.22
CA ALA A 340 23.34 -19.05 -9.35
C ALA A 340 23.50 -20.04 -8.17
N ARG A 341 23.01 -19.66 -6.98
CA ARG A 341 22.95 -20.56 -5.80
C ARG A 341 21.72 -21.47 -5.78
N GLY A 342 20.93 -21.54 -6.86
CA GLY A 342 19.74 -22.37 -6.96
C GLY A 342 18.54 -21.88 -6.16
N VAL A 343 18.52 -20.61 -5.72
CA VAL A 343 17.34 -20.06 -5.04
C VAL A 343 16.19 -19.95 -6.03
N HIS A 344 15.04 -20.51 -5.66
CA HIS A 344 13.83 -20.46 -6.51
C HIS A 344 13.48 -19.01 -6.90
N GLY A 345 13.13 -18.78 -8.18
CA GLY A 345 12.93 -17.47 -8.79
C GLY A 345 12.02 -16.53 -7.99
N ASN A 346 10.89 -17.03 -7.46
CA ASN A 346 9.98 -16.22 -6.63
C ASN A 346 10.62 -15.79 -5.31
N LYS A 347 11.41 -16.66 -4.66
CA LYS A 347 12.15 -16.32 -3.44
C LYS A 347 13.23 -15.29 -3.73
N ALA A 348 13.97 -15.45 -4.82
CA ALA A 348 14.95 -14.48 -5.29
C ALA A 348 14.29 -13.12 -5.59
N ASN A 349 13.10 -13.12 -6.20
CA ASN A 349 12.36 -11.89 -6.48
C ASN A 349 11.96 -11.14 -5.20
N VAL A 350 11.41 -11.83 -4.21
CA VAL A 350 11.03 -11.23 -2.93
C VAL A 350 12.25 -10.71 -2.16
N ALA A 351 13.38 -11.43 -2.21
CA ALA A 351 14.65 -10.97 -1.62
C ALA A 351 15.18 -9.71 -2.32
N THR A 352 15.05 -9.64 -3.65
CA THR A 352 15.37 -8.42 -4.44
C THR A 352 14.42 -7.28 -4.09
N ALA A 353 13.11 -7.53 -3.98
CA ALA A 353 12.12 -6.52 -3.59
C ALA A 353 12.39 -5.92 -2.20
N ARG A 354 12.82 -6.75 -1.24
CA ARG A 354 13.22 -6.27 0.09
C ARG A 354 14.42 -5.32 0.03
N GLU A 355 15.44 -5.66 -0.76
CA GLU A 355 16.60 -4.79 -0.92
C GLU A 355 16.25 -3.54 -1.73
N LEU A 356 15.39 -3.66 -2.76
CA LEU A 356 14.85 -2.52 -3.51
C LEU A 356 14.12 -1.54 -2.58
N ALA A 357 13.35 -2.02 -1.60
CA ALA A 357 12.72 -1.15 -0.61
C ALA A 357 13.75 -0.29 0.14
N CYS A 358 14.92 -0.85 0.48
CA CYS A 358 15.99 -0.09 1.12
C CYS A 358 16.57 1.00 0.20
N TRP A 359 16.73 0.70 -1.09
CA TRP A 359 17.19 1.68 -2.08
C TRP A 359 16.14 2.75 -2.35
N VAL A 360 14.85 2.39 -2.40
CA VAL A 360 13.74 3.35 -2.51
C VAL A 360 13.76 4.32 -1.35
N TRP A 361 13.88 3.84 -0.10
CA TRP A 361 13.98 4.70 1.07
C TRP A 361 15.17 5.67 0.97
N ALA A 362 16.36 5.17 0.65
CA ALA A 362 17.56 6.00 0.58
C ALA A 362 17.49 7.07 -0.53
N VAL A 363 17.02 6.69 -1.73
CA VAL A 363 16.83 7.63 -2.86
C VAL A 363 15.74 8.65 -2.54
N GLY A 364 14.63 8.21 -1.91
CA GLY A 364 13.54 9.08 -1.51
C GLY A 364 13.98 10.11 -0.48
N LEU A 365 14.70 9.67 0.57
CA LEU A 365 15.25 10.55 1.61
C LEU A 365 16.22 11.60 1.04
N MET A 366 17.18 11.16 0.20
CA MET A 366 18.12 12.09 -0.46
C MET A 366 17.42 13.14 -1.33
N ALA A 367 16.33 12.77 -1.98
CA ALA A 367 15.54 13.69 -2.80
C ALA A 367 14.63 14.60 -1.97
N GLU A 368 14.31 14.23 -0.74
CA GLU A 368 13.54 15.02 0.22
C GLU A 368 14.41 16.12 0.88
N GLU A 369 15.66 15.78 1.23
CA GLU A 369 16.60 16.68 1.91
C GLU A 369 17.31 17.66 0.96
N ALA A 370 17.31 17.42 -0.34
CA ALA A 370 17.98 18.23 -1.36
C ALA A 370 17.10 19.37 -1.86
#